data_4344453efda54e31ffe6cd40d72e2ca3
#
_entry.id   4344453efda54e31ffe6cd40d72e2ca3
#
_cell.length_a   1.000
_cell.length_b   1.000
_cell.length_c   1.000
_cell.angle_alpha   90.00
_cell.angle_beta   90.00
_cell.angle_gamma   90.00
#
_symmetry.space_group_name_H-M   'P 1'
#
loop_
_entity.id
_entity.type
_entity.pdbx_description
1 polymer ?
#
loop_
_entity_poly.entity_id
_entity_poly.type
_entity_poly.pdbx_seq_one_letter_code
_entity_poly.pdbx_strand_id
1 'polypeptide(L)'
;MGSFLKKVMVLVMACMLLSGCSKDTQLDDYATNLTGNSSRQSAQEVAVDKEQTETVKKGISKDEIKVGVLHLSDPAAGSGYTYTHELGIQGMQQNLGLSDSQIVRKINVDDSDEEATQKAIKECIDAGCNIIFTTSWGYMKTTAKMAEEYPDVYFSHGTGNMSNGRNFNNYFGRIYQARYLSGIVAGMNTKTDKIGYVAAMDSSNSEVTGGIDAFALGVYSVNTDAKVYVKVTNSWYAPEAEKEAAEVLLDMGCDVITQHCDTSYPQTLAEERGVYGIGYNSDMSKEAPDACLCSVIWNWSAYYTAAVQSVIDGTWDGSNYYGGMSENLVGITELADFCADGTAEKVNEAKKKILSGELGVFDGVIETNTGGTVGEAGRTLDDAEITGAINWYFKTVDVVE
;
A
#
# COMPACT_ATOMS: atom_id res chain seq x y z
N MET A 1 48.73 -23.00 49.60
CA MET A 1 47.86 -23.80 50.48
C MET A 1 46.45 -23.50 50.05
N GLY A 2 45.87 -24.29 49.30
CA GLY A 2 45.10 -25.48 49.48
C GLY A 2 43.68 -25.09 49.12
N SER A 3 43.16 -25.51 48.08
CA SER A 3 42.70 -26.82 47.64
C SER A 3 41.18 -27.00 47.82
N PHE A 4 40.59 -27.39 46.76
CA PHE A 4 39.47 -28.33 46.57
C PHE A 4 38.04 -27.74 46.52
N LEU A 5 37.43 -27.78 45.39
CA LEU A 5 36.89 -28.83 44.52
C LEU A 5 35.52 -29.36 44.96
N LYS A 6 34.66 -29.32 44.00
CA LYS A 6 33.59 -30.27 43.63
C LYS A 6 32.16 -30.07 44.11
N LYS A 7 31.37 -29.96 43.11
CA LYS A 7 30.28 -30.84 42.60
C LYS A 7 28.86 -30.53 43.10
N VAL A 8 28.05 -30.19 42.14
CA VAL A 8 27.01 -30.94 41.45
C VAL A 8 25.65 -31.04 42.15
N MET A 9 24.67 -30.82 41.35
CA MET A 9 23.30 -31.37 41.28
C MET A 9 22.14 -30.52 41.78
N VAL A 10 21.37 -30.00 40.79
CA VAL A 10 19.99 -30.36 40.44
C VAL A 10 18.96 -30.37 41.59
N LEU A 11 17.97 -29.54 41.53
CA LEU A 11 16.53 -29.84 41.55
C LEU A 11 15.69 -28.56 41.57
N VAL A 12 14.95 -28.34 40.51
CA VAL A 12 13.52 -28.23 40.35
C VAL A 12 12.72 -27.77 41.58
N MET A 13 11.95 -26.70 41.41
CA MET A 13 10.54 -26.47 41.71
C MET A 13 10.29 -25.03 42.11
N ALA A 14 9.65 -24.30 41.23
CA ALA A 14 8.22 -23.93 41.20
C ALA A 14 7.77 -22.95 42.28
N CYS A 15 7.14 -21.96 41.78
CA CYS A 15 5.99 -21.21 42.30
C CYS A 15 6.17 -19.74 42.67
N MET A 16 5.53 -18.97 41.89
CA MET A 16 4.45 -18.02 42.11
C MET A 16 4.76 -16.56 42.44
N LEU A 17 4.26 -15.75 41.49
CA LEU A 17 3.46 -14.53 41.63
C LEU A 17 4.13 -13.27 42.22
N LEU A 18 4.19 -12.24 41.38
CA LEU A 18 3.33 -11.06 41.45
C LEU A 18 3.81 -9.95 40.48
N SER A 19 2.91 -9.58 39.58
CA SER A 19 2.53 -8.25 39.11
C SER A 19 3.61 -7.16 38.96
N GLY A 20 3.86 -6.82 37.73
CA GLY A 20 4.40 -5.51 37.33
C GLY A 20 3.90 -5.20 35.92
N CYS A 21 2.85 -4.40 35.82
CA CYS A 21 2.42 -3.77 34.56
C CYS A 21 3.58 -3.01 33.93
N SER A 22 3.94 -3.36 32.70
CA SER A 22 4.54 -2.41 31.79
C SER A 22 3.82 -2.52 30.45
N LYS A 23 3.27 -1.42 30.02
CA LYS A 23 2.68 -1.18 28.71
C LYS A 23 3.82 -1.13 27.71
N ASP A 24 4.00 -2.21 26.97
CA ASP A 24 4.80 -2.24 25.73
C ASP A 24 4.52 -3.58 25.02
N THR A 25 3.34 -3.74 24.43
CA THR A 25 2.97 -4.99 23.74
C THR A 25 2.15 -4.76 22.46
N GLN A 26 2.22 -3.59 21.83
CA GLN A 26 1.46 -3.36 20.59
C GLN A 26 2.32 -3.35 19.32
N LEU A 27 3.64 -3.28 19.41
CA LEU A 27 4.53 -3.33 18.22
C LEU A 27 4.89 -4.76 17.80
N ASP A 28 4.97 -5.69 18.74
CA ASP A 28 5.36 -7.09 18.45
C ASP A 28 4.25 -7.91 17.79
N ASP A 29 2.98 -7.59 18.01
CA ASP A 29 1.85 -8.30 17.38
C ASP A 29 1.69 -7.96 15.89
N TYR A 30 2.14 -6.78 15.46
CA TYR A 30 2.09 -6.37 14.06
C TYR A 30 3.12 -7.12 13.20
N ALA A 31 4.30 -7.35 13.74
CA ALA A 31 5.38 -8.09 13.07
C ALA A 31 5.15 -9.61 13.09
N THR A 32 4.58 -10.16 14.17
CA THR A 32 4.39 -11.61 14.34
C THR A 32 3.28 -12.19 13.44
N ASN A 33 2.31 -11.38 13.03
CA ASN A 33 1.27 -11.84 12.11
C ASN A 33 1.73 -11.89 10.64
N LEU A 34 2.85 -11.26 10.30
CA LEU A 34 3.45 -11.32 8.96
C LEU A 34 4.46 -12.48 8.80
N THR A 35 5.00 -13.02 9.92
CA THR A 35 5.97 -14.13 9.90
C THR A 35 5.38 -15.48 10.29
N GLY A 36 4.07 -15.56 10.55
CA GLY A 36 3.37 -16.76 10.95
C GLY A 36 3.28 -17.81 9.86
N ASN A 37 4.26 -18.71 9.84
CA ASN A 37 4.20 -20.04 9.26
C ASN A 37 3.80 -20.17 7.79
N SER A 38 4.74 -19.97 6.88
CA SER A 38 4.67 -20.59 5.56
C SER A 38 5.01 -22.09 5.66
N SER A 39 4.17 -22.86 6.31
CA SER A 39 4.03 -24.28 5.99
C SER A 39 2.93 -24.36 4.93
N ARG A 40 3.34 -24.73 3.72
CA ARG A 40 2.50 -25.16 2.61
C ARG A 40 1.11 -25.64 3.08
N GLN A 41 0.14 -24.76 3.12
CA GLN A 41 -1.23 -25.14 2.89
C GLN A 41 -1.52 -24.71 1.45
N SER A 42 -1.37 -25.71 0.54
CA SER A 42 -2.11 -25.72 -0.70
C SER A 42 -3.50 -25.19 -0.40
N ALA A 43 -3.97 -24.25 -1.23
CA ALA A 43 -5.37 -23.85 -1.26
C ALA A 43 -6.21 -25.13 -1.25
N GLN A 44 -6.66 -25.54 -0.07
CA GLN A 44 -7.77 -26.44 0.00
C GLN A 44 -8.97 -25.60 -0.43
N GLU A 45 -9.36 -25.80 -1.69
CA GLU A 45 -10.73 -25.56 -2.09
C GLU A 45 -11.60 -26.21 -1.02
N VAL A 46 -12.15 -25.40 -0.13
CA VAL A 46 -13.30 -25.83 0.65
C VAL A 46 -14.35 -26.11 -0.42
N ALA A 47 -14.67 -27.38 -0.58
CA ALA A 47 -15.77 -27.80 -1.43
C ALA A 47 -17.02 -27.14 -0.85
N VAL A 48 -17.39 -26.00 -1.41
CA VAL A 48 -18.66 -25.34 -1.18
C VAL A 48 -19.68 -26.28 -1.81
N ASP A 49 -20.52 -26.83 -0.96
CA ASP A 49 -21.65 -27.69 -1.32
C ASP A 49 -22.48 -26.97 -2.40
N LYS A 50 -22.44 -27.50 -3.64
CA LYS A 50 -23.06 -26.90 -4.83
C LYS A 50 -24.59 -27.08 -4.86
N GLU A 51 -25.25 -27.08 -3.72
CA GLU A 51 -26.71 -27.10 -3.59
C GLU A 51 -27.24 -25.89 -2.81
N GLN A 52 -26.75 -24.69 -3.13
CA GLN A 52 -27.51 -23.48 -2.85
C GLN A 52 -27.93 -22.89 -4.21
N THR A 53 -29.22 -22.99 -4.50
CA THR A 53 -29.90 -22.24 -5.55
C THR A 53 -29.31 -20.83 -5.61
N GLU A 54 -28.71 -20.48 -6.74
CA GLU A 54 -28.34 -19.11 -7.09
C GLU A 54 -29.60 -18.23 -6.97
N THR A 55 -29.82 -17.64 -5.83
CA THR A 55 -30.70 -16.49 -5.74
C THR A 55 -29.91 -15.37 -6.43
N VAL A 56 -30.27 -15.10 -7.68
CA VAL A 56 -29.82 -13.91 -8.41
C VAL A 56 -30.08 -12.73 -7.48
N LYS A 57 -29.00 -12.16 -6.90
CA LYS A 57 -29.13 -10.98 -6.04
C LYS A 57 -29.74 -9.89 -6.90
N LYS A 58 -30.89 -9.38 -6.51
CA LYS A 58 -31.54 -8.28 -7.23
C LYS A 58 -30.66 -7.03 -7.05
N GLY A 59 -30.26 -6.42 -8.15
CA GLY A 59 -29.52 -5.16 -8.13
C GLY A 59 -30.31 -4.07 -7.39
N ILE A 60 -29.61 -3.04 -6.97
CA ILE A 60 -30.16 -1.87 -6.29
C ILE A 60 -30.25 -0.75 -7.33
N SER A 61 -31.40 -0.07 -7.42
CA SER A 61 -31.53 1.00 -8.39
C SER A 61 -30.52 2.13 -8.10
N LYS A 62 -30.06 2.81 -9.15
CA LYS A 62 -29.11 3.92 -9.04
C LYS A 62 -29.62 5.03 -8.11
N ASP A 63 -30.94 5.28 -8.09
CA ASP A 63 -31.53 6.32 -7.26
C ASP A 63 -31.62 5.94 -5.78
N GLU A 64 -31.52 4.64 -5.47
CA GLU A 64 -31.61 4.10 -4.11
C GLU A 64 -30.25 3.74 -3.50
N ILE A 65 -29.21 3.54 -4.36
CA ILE A 65 -27.88 3.17 -3.86
C ILE A 65 -27.31 4.25 -2.92
N LYS A 66 -26.78 3.82 -1.77
CA LYS A 66 -26.00 4.66 -0.86
C LYS A 66 -24.67 4.01 -0.54
N VAL A 67 -23.64 4.82 -0.53
CA VAL A 67 -22.25 4.42 -0.33
C VAL A 67 -21.74 5.02 0.97
N GLY A 68 -21.23 4.18 1.85
CA GLY A 68 -20.50 4.59 3.04
C GLY A 68 -18.99 4.55 2.79
N VAL A 69 -18.23 5.45 3.41
CA VAL A 69 -16.77 5.40 3.43
C VAL A 69 -16.23 5.83 4.79
N LEU A 70 -15.26 5.06 5.31
CA LEU A 70 -14.50 5.39 6.51
C LEU A 70 -13.11 5.88 6.12
N HIS A 71 -12.76 7.06 6.60
CA HIS A 71 -11.46 7.70 6.41
C HIS A 71 -10.70 7.82 7.73
N LEU A 72 -9.39 7.56 7.71
CA LEU A 72 -8.49 7.70 8.86
C LEU A 72 -8.40 9.15 9.38
N SER A 73 -8.39 10.11 8.46
CA SER A 73 -8.24 11.53 8.75
C SER A 73 -9.23 12.36 7.93
N ASP A 74 -9.16 13.68 8.09
CA ASP A 74 -9.94 14.60 7.26
C ASP A 74 -9.28 14.73 5.87
N PRO A 75 -9.97 14.36 4.77
CA PRO A 75 -9.44 14.51 3.42
C PRO A 75 -9.19 15.97 3.00
N ALA A 76 -9.69 16.95 3.74
CA ALA A 76 -9.44 18.37 3.49
C ALA A 76 -7.95 18.75 3.66
N ALA A 77 -7.11 17.85 4.18
CA ALA A 77 -5.65 18.01 4.19
C ALA A 77 -5.05 18.17 2.78
N GLY A 78 -5.73 17.66 1.73
CA GLY A 78 -5.39 17.93 0.33
C GLY A 78 -4.24 17.07 -0.23
N SER A 79 -3.64 16.18 0.57
CA SER A 79 -2.60 15.24 0.14
C SER A 79 -2.64 13.96 0.98
N GLY A 80 -1.84 12.96 0.59
CA GLY A 80 -1.67 11.71 1.32
C GLY A 80 -2.79 10.67 1.08
N TYR A 81 -2.74 9.59 1.89
CA TYR A 81 -3.55 8.39 1.69
C TYR A 81 -5.07 8.65 1.76
N THR A 82 -5.55 9.31 2.81
CA THR A 82 -6.98 9.61 2.96
C THR A 82 -7.50 10.48 1.82
N TYR A 83 -6.72 11.47 1.40
CA TYR A 83 -7.09 12.36 0.31
C TYR A 83 -7.25 11.61 -1.02
N THR A 84 -6.33 10.70 -1.35
CA THR A 84 -6.43 9.92 -2.60
C THR A 84 -7.65 9.00 -2.60
N HIS A 85 -8.04 8.42 -1.46
CA HIS A 85 -9.29 7.68 -1.34
C HIS A 85 -10.52 8.56 -1.55
N GLU A 86 -10.52 9.78 -0.99
CA GLU A 86 -11.62 10.73 -1.22
C GLU A 86 -11.72 11.15 -2.69
N LEU A 87 -10.59 11.38 -3.38
CA LEU A 87 -10.58 11.60 -4.83
C LEU A 87 -11.21 10.42 -5.58
N GLY A 88 -10.95 9.20 -5.12
CA GLY A 88 -11.58 7.99 -5.66
C GLY A 88 -13.09 7.96 -5.46
N ILE A 89 -13.58 8.33 -4.27
CA ILE A 89 -15.02 8.44 -3.98
C ILE A 89 -15.67 9.52 -4.83
N GLN A 90 -15.06 10.71 -4.98
CA GLN A 90 -15.56 11.79 -5.82
C GLN A 90 -15.59 11.37 -7.30
N GLY A 91 -14.54 10.68 -7.78
CA GLY A 91 -14.51 10.16 -9.14
C GLY A 91 -15.60 9.11 -9.38
N MET A 92 -15.82 8.18 -8.47
CA MET A 92 -16.92 7.21 -8.53
C MET A 92 -18.29 7.92 -8.54
N GLN A 93 -18.48 8.90 -7.64
CA GLN A 93 -19.69 9.69 -7.58
C GLN A 93 -19.98 10.39 -8.91
N GLN A 94 -18.97 10.98 -9.53
CA GLN A 94 -19.08 11.63 -10.84
C GLN A 94 -19.37 10.62 -11.95
N ASN A 95 -18.62 9.52 -12.01
CA ASN A 95 -18.76 8.48 -13.05
C ASN A 95 -20.16 7.85 -13.05
N LEU A 96 -20.71 7.61 -11.86
CA LEU A 96 -22.04 7.04 -11.69
C LEU A 96 -23.14 8.09 -11.64
N GLY A 97 -22.82 9.39 -11.58
CA GLY A 97 -23.78 10.49 -11.46
C GLY A 97 -24.61 10.39 -10.18
N LEU A 98 -23.97 10.05 -9.05
CA LEU A 98 -24.61 9.99 -7.73
C LEU A 98 -24.66 11.39 -7.11
N SER A 99 -25.69 11.67 -6.32
CA SER A 99 -25.80 12.90 -5.54
C SER A 99 -24.99 12.82 -4.24
N ASP A 100 -24.67 13.98 -3.65
CA ASP A 100 -23.98 14.03 -2.34
C ASP A 100 -24.76 13.34 -1.22
N SER A 101 -26.09 13.35 -1.30
CA SER A 101 -26.94 12.67 -0.31
C SER A 101 -26.84 11.14 -0.34
N GLN A 102 -26.25 10.57 -1.37
CA GLN A 102 -26.00 9.14 -1.52
C GLN A 102 -24.63 8.73 -0.98
N ILE A 103 -23.78 9.66 -0.57
CA ILE A 103 -22.44 9.37 -0.04
C ILE A 103 -22.35 9.75 1.43
N VAL A 104 -22.09 8.76 2.29
CA VAL A 104 -21.95 8.93 3.74
C VAL A 104 -20.47 8.82 4.10
N ARG A 105 -19.85 9.93 4.47
CA ARG A 105 -18.43 10.00 4.85
C ARG A 105 -18.29 9.97 6.37
N LYS A 106 -17.42 9.11 6.88
CA LYS A 106 -16.95 9.08 8.26
C LYS A 106 -15.46 9.43 8.25
N ILE A 107 -15.11 10.56 8.83
CA ILE A 107 -13.73 11.07 8.88
C ILE A 107 -13.17 10.96 10.30
N ASN A 108 -11.83 10.93 10.41
CA ASN A 108 -11.13 10.79 11.68
C ASN A 108 -11.56 9.55 12.46
N VAL A 109 -11.75 8.43 11.77
CA VAL A 109 -12.03 7.15 12.40
C VAL A 109 -10.69 6.49 12.73
N ASP A 110 -10.42 6.30 14.02
CA ASP A 110 -9.20 5.62 14.47
C ASP A 110 -9.29 4.12 14.17
N ASP A 111 -8.40 3.61 13.33
CA ASP A 111 -8.39 2.22 12.89
C ASP A 111 -7.76 1.26 13.91
N SER A 112 -7.13 1.79 14.95
CA SER A 112 -6.69 1.04 16.13
C SER A 112 -7.80 0.85 17.18
N ASP A 113 -8.92 1.58 17.05
CA ASP A 113 -10.08 1.51 17.94
C ASP A 113 -11.23 0.73 17.28
N GLU A 114 -11.41 -0.53 17.70
CA GLU A 114 -12.49 -1.41 17.20
C GLU A 114 -13.88 -0.83 17.47
N GLU A 115 -14.10 -0.15 18.61
CA GLU A 115 -15.41 0.41 18.98
C GLU A 115 -15.73 1.62 18.09
N ALA A 116 -14.74 2.49 17.84
CA ALA A 116 -14.87 3.62 16.93
C ALA A 116 -15.18 3.15 15.50
N THR A 117 -14.46 2.15 15.01
CA THR A 117 -14.68 1.53 13.69
C THR A 117 -16.08 0.92 13.59
N GLN A 118 -16.48 0.10 14.58
CA GLN A 118 -17.80 -0.52 14.61
C GLN A 118 -18.92 0.54 14.64
N LYS A 119 -18.76 1.59 15.43
CA LYS A 119 -19.70 2.71 15.51
C LYS A 119 -19.85 3.41 14.16
N ALA A 120 -18.73 3.74 13.51
CA ALA A 120 -18.76 4.41 12.21
C ALA A 120 -19.43 3.56 11.12
N ILE A 121 -19.17 2.25 11.08
CA ILE A 121 -19.85 1.31 10.18
C ILE A 121 -21.36 1.27 10.48
N LYS A 122 -21.77 1.16 11.74
CA LYS A 122 -23.19 1.14 12.14
C LYS A 122 -23.90 2.42 11.72
N GLU A 123 -23.27 3.57 11.89
CA GLU A 123 -23.83 4.85 11.45
C GLU A 123 -24.01 4.92 9.93
N CYS A 124 -23.14 4.28 9.13
CA CYS A 124 -23.36 4.12 7.70
C CYS A 124 -24.54 3.21 7.39
N ILE A 125 -24.67 2.09 8.09
CA ILE A 125 -25.79 1.14 7.96
C ILE A 125 -27.13 1.83 8.32
N ASP A 126 -27.17 2.55 9.44
CA ASP A 126 -28.36 3.27 9.91
C ASP A 126 -28.77 4.39 8.95
N ALA A 127 -27.79 4.97 8.23
CA ALA A 127 -28.05 5.94 7.14
C ALA A 127 -28.56 5.28 5.85
N GLY A 128 -28.63 3.95 5.81
CA GLY A 128 -29.12 3.15 4.69
C GLY A 128 -28.07 2.88 3.61
N CYS A 129 -26.77 2.87 3.95
CA CYS A 129 -25.73 2.50 3.01
C CYS A 129 -25.86 1.03 2.60
N ASN A 130 -25.76 0.78 1.31
CA ASN A 130 -25.82 -0.57 0.72
C ASN A 130 -24.42 -1.18 0.54
N ILE A 131 -23.41 -0.32 0.30
CA ILE A 131 -22.00 -0.69 0.26
C ILE A 131 -21.18 0.26 1.14
N ILE A 132 -20.22 -0.29 1.89
CA ILE A 132 -19.36 0.47 2.80
C ILE A 132 -17.90 0.15 2.49
N PHE A 133 -17.13 1.19 2.16
CA PHE A 133 -15.69 1.12 1.98
C PHE A 133 -14.98 1.44 3.29
N THR A 134 -14.11 0.54 3.73
CA THR A 134 -13.23 0.72 4.89
C THR A 134 -11.79 0.75 4.40
N THR A 135 -11.13 1.90 4.50
CA THR A 135 -9.95 2.23 3.68
C THR A 135 -8.61 1.88 4.35
N SER A 136 -8.57 1.39 5.59
CA SER A 136 -7.33 1.10 6.29
C SER A 136 -7.24 -0.34 6.81
N TRP A 137 -6.00 -0.85 6.90
CA TRP A 137 -5.68 -2.18 7.43
C TRP A 137 -6.34 -2.46 8.80
N GLY A 138 -6.29 -1.50 9.73
CA GLY A 138 -6.83 -1.69 11.08
C GLY A 138 -8.33 -1.94 11.12
N TYR A 139 -9.09 -1.50 10.12
CA TYR A 139 -10.53 -1.77 10.03
C TYR A 139 -10.88 -3.22 9.68
N MET A 140 -9.92 -4.04 9.21
CA MET A 140 -10.17 -5.35 8.59
C MET A 140 -11.02 -6.28 9.45
N LYS A 141 -10.60 -6.52 10.69
CA LYS A 141 -11.28 -7.49 11.60
C LYS A 141 -12.69 -7.03 11.95
N THR A 142 -12.85 -5.74 12.24
CA THR A 142 -14.16 -5.17 12.56
C THR A 142 -15.07 -5.20 11.34
N THR A 143 -14.57 -4.88 10.14
CA THR A 143 -15.34 -4.98 8.90
C THR A 143 -15.79 -6.40 8.62
N ALA A 144 -14.92 -7.41 8.79
CA ALA A 144 -15.28 -8.82 8.62
C ALA A 144 -16.40 -9.25 9.58
N LYS A 145 -16.33 -8.85 10.86
CA LYS A 145 -17.36 -9.10 11.85
C LYS A 145 -18.69 -8.46 11.46
N MET A 146 -18.66 -7.18 11.04
CA MET A 146 -19.85 -6.46 10.61
C MET A 146 -20.48 -7.08 9.36
N ALA A 147 -19.69 -7.61 8.44
CA ALA A 147 -20.19 -8.29 7.26
C ALA A 147 -20.97 -9.58 7.58
N GLU A 148 -20.58 -10.29 8.63
CA GLU A 148 -21.35 -11.45 9.12
C GLU A 148 -22.64 -11.04 9.84
N GLU A 149 -22.62 -9.93 10.58
CA GLU A 149 -23.80 -9.42 11.30
C GLU A 149 -24.84 -8.78 10.35
N TYR A 150 -24.40 -8.23 9.21
CA TYR A 150 -25.24 -7.49 8.24
C TYR A 150 -25.11 -8.08 6.83
N PRO A 151 -25.64 -9.28 6.57
CA PRO A 151 -25.46 -10.00 5.31
C PRO A 151 -26.07 -9.31 4.08
N ASP A 152 -26.97 -8.36 4.28
CA ASP A 152 -27.61 -7.58 3.22
C ASP A 152 -26.85 -6.30 2.83
N VAL A 153 -25.77 -5.96 3.57
CA VAL A 153 -24.88 -4.84 3.28
C VAL A 153 -23.59 -5.37 2.68
N TYR A 154 -23.08 -4.70 1.66
CA TYR A 154 -21.80 -5.04 1.05
C TYR A 154 -20.67 -4.27 1.74
N PHE A 155 -19.55 -4.95 1.97
CA PHE A 155 -18.36 -4.40 2.59
C PHE A 155 -17.15 -4.60 1.69
N SER A 156 -16.41 -3.54 1.44
CA SER A 156 -15.20 -3.57 0.66
C SER A 156 -14.06 -2.94 1.44
N HIS A 157 -13.05 -3.75 1.77
CA HIS A 157 -11.96 -3.36 2.65
C HIS A 157 -10.66 -3.14 1.88
N GLY A 158 -10.04 -1.98 2.04
CA GLY A 158 -8.74 -1.64 1.45
C GLY A 158 -7.56 -2.21 2.24
N THR A 159 -6.51 -2.62 1.53
CA THR A 159 -5.20 -3.05 2.08
C THR A 159 -5.15 -4.38 2.83
N GLY A 160 -6.29 -4.97 3.20
CA GLY A 160 -6.35 -6.23 3.96
C GLY A 160 -6.18 -7.48 3.11
N ASN A 161 -6.51 -8.63 3.69
CA ASN A 161 -6.45 -9.93 3.01
C ASN A 161 -7.64 -10.85 3.34
N MET A 162 -8.66 -10.33 4.06
CA MET A 162 -9.83 -11.11 4.43
C MET A 162 -10.99 -10.89 3.45
N SER A 163 -11.75 -11.94 3.21
CA SER A 163 -12.99 -11.91 2.45
C SER A 163 -13.90 -13.07 2.88
N ASN A 164 -15.19 -13.03 2.55
CA ASN A 164 -16.10 -14.13 2.83
C ASN A 164 -16.78 -14.70 1.56
N GLY A 165 -16.40 -14.22 0.37
CA GLY A 165 -16.95 -14.68 -0.91
C GLY A 165 -18.44 -14.39 -1.11
N ARG A 166 -19.04 -13.49 -0.33
CA ARG A 166 -20.46 -13.14 -0.38
C ARG A 166 -20.68 -11.64 -0.43
N ASN A 167 -20.62 -10.98 0.73
CA ASN A 167 -20.84 -9.55 0.89
C ASN A 167 -19.62 -8.80 1.43
N PHE A 168 -18.48 -9.44 1.55
CA PHE A 168 -17.23 -8.85 2.00
C PHE A 168 -16.08 -9.29 1.12
N ASN A 169 -15.36 -8.30 0.56
CA ASN A 169 -14.13 -8.50 -0.18
C ASN A 169 -13.01 -7.57 0.31
N ASN A 170 -11.82 -7.86 -0.18
CA ASN A 170 -10.65 -7.03 -0.04
C ASN A 170 -10.27 -6.43 -1.40
N TYR A 171 -9.76 -5.19 -1.41
CA TYR A 171 -9.20 -4.57 -2.60
C TYR A 171 -7.85 -3.92 -2.31
N PHE A 172 -6.92 -4.05 -3.25
CA PHE A 172 -5.66 -3.33 -3.29
C PHE A 172 -5.08 -3.36 -4.70
N GLY A 173 -3.78 -3.03 -4.88
CA GLY A 173 -3.25 -3.02 -6.24
C GLY A 173 -1.74 -3.04 -6.37
N ARG A 174 -1.31 -3.22 -7.64
CA ARG A 174 0.07 -3.38 -8.09
C ARG A 174 0.78 -2.04 -8.19
N ILE A 175 0.86 -1.28 -7.09
CA ILE A 175 1.52 0.03 -7.06
C ILE A 175 3.00 -0.07 -7.49
N TYR A 176 3.61 -1.23 -7.31
CA TYR A 176 4.97 -1.50 -7.74
C TYR A 176 5.18 -1.28 -9.25
N GLN A 177 4.15 -1.43 -10.09
CA GLN A 177 4.23 -1.11 -11.51
C GLN A 177 4.48 0.38 -11.75
N ALA A 178 3.77 1.25 -11.03
CA ALA A 178 3.97 2.69 -11.10
C ALA A 178 5.30 3.11 -10.46
N ARG A 179 5.73 2.42 -9.39
CA ARG A 179 7.05 2.61 -8.78
C ARG A 179 8.19 2.32 -9.78
N TYR A 180 8.07 1.27 -10.57
CA TYR A 180 9.04 0.97 -11.62
C TYR A 180 9.15 2.11 -12.64
N LEU A 181 8.02 2.65 -13.12
CA LEU A 181 8.02 3.78 -14.04
C LEU A 181 8.65 5.04 -13.41
N SER A 182 8.32 5.33 -12.16
CA SER A 182 8.90 6.48 -11.45
C SER A 182 10.41 6.29 -11.20
N GLY A 183 10.87 5.05 -11.04
CA GLY A 183 12.30 4.72 -11.01
C GLY A 183 13.02 5.07 -12.31
N ILE A 184 12.39 4.80 -13.46
CA ILE A 184 12.94 5.25 -14.76
C ILE A 184 13.06 6.77 -14.79
N VAL A 185 12.01 7.49 -14.32
CA VAL A 185 12.07 8.96 -14.24
C VAL A 185 13.25 9.42 -13.38
N ALA A 186 13.42 8.84 -12.18
CA ALA A 186 14.54 9.18 -11.29
C ALA A 186 15.91 8.91 -11.93
N GLY A 187 16.07 7.70 -12.50
CA GLY A 187 17.34 7.29 -13.11
C GLY A 187 17.76 8.13 -14.32
N MET A 188 16.80 8.65 -15.08
CA MET A 188 17.04 9.56 -16.21
C MET A 188 17.37 10.99 -15.78
N ASN A 189 16.96 11.41 -14.58
CA ASN A 189 17.05 12.81 -14.14
C ASN A 189 18.14 13.05 -13.08
N THR A 190 18.62 12.02 -12.36
CA THR A 190 19.74 12.18 -11.41
C THR A 190 21.01 12.60 -12.12
N LYS A 191 21.81 13.46 -11.47
CA LYS A 191 23.13 13.93 -11.91
C LYS A 191 24.24 13.45 -10.98
N THR A 192 23.87 13.03 -9.77
CA THR A 192 24.82 12.56 -8.75
C THR A 192 24.85 11.04 -8.63
N ASP A 193 23.98 10.33 -9.35
CA ASP A 193 23.74 8.91 -9.21
C ASP A 193 23.32 8.49 -7.79
N LYS A 194 22.82 9.45 -6.99
CA LYS A 194 22.31 9.25 -5.64
C LYS A 194 20.85 9.67 -5.57
N ILE A 195 19.99 8.70 -5.32
CA ILE A 195 18.54 8.89 -5.24
C ILE A 195 18.09 8.56 -3.82
N GLY A 196 17.35 9.46 -3.20
CA GLY A 196 16.82 9.27 -1.85
C GLY A 196 15.40 8.71 -1.86
N TYR A 197 15.11 7.78 -0.95
CA TYR A 197 13.80 7.19 -0.78
C TYR A 197 13.38 7.28 0.69
N VAL A 198 12.38 8.11 1.00
CA VAL A 198 11.79 8.21 2.34
C VAL A 198 10.73 7.12 2.46
N ALA A 199 10.95 6.12 3.32
CA ALA A 199 10.13 4.94 3.43
C ALA A 199 9.37 4.89 4.75
N ALA A 200 8.07 4.58 4.70
CA ALA A 200 7.24 4.44 5.90
C ALA A 200 7.67 3.26 6.78
N MET A 201 8.08 2.15 6.17
CA MET A 201 8.41 0.90 6.86
C MET A 201 9.69 0.29 6.28
N ASP A 202 10.30 -0.59 7.04
CA ASP A 202 11.47 -1.37 6.65
C ASP A 202 11.09 -2.66 5.88
N SER A 203 12.05 -3.56 5.70
CA SER A 203 11.86 -4.83 4.97
C SER A 203 10.89 -5.82 5.62
N SER A 204 10.31 -5.51 6.76
CA SER A 204 9.23 -6.30 7.36
C SER A 204 7.87 -6.05 6.70
N ASN A 205 7.74 -4.98 5.91
CA ASN A 205 6.53 -4.64 5.16
C ASN A 205 6.76 -4.84 3.65
N SER A 206 6.15 -5.88 3.09
CA SER A 206 6.32 -6.26 1.67
C SER A 206 5.81 -5.21 0.69
N GLU A 207 4.79 -4.40 1.03
CA GLU A 207 4.28 -3.33 0.19
C GLU A 207 5.35 -2.26 -0.03
N VAL A 208 5.94 -1.77 1.07
CA VAL A 208 6.97 -0.72 1.01
C VAL A 208 8.24 -1.26 0.37
N THR A 209 8.68 -2.47 0.77
CA THR A 209 9.89 -3.10 0.22
C THR A 209 9.75 -3.41 -1.27
N GLY A 210 8.60 -3.98 -1.68
CA GLY A 210 8.30 -4.20 -3.10
C GLY A 210 8.24 -2.90 -3.91
N GLY A 211 7.75 -1.82 -3.29
CA GLY A 211 7.77 -0.49 -3.89
C GLY A 211 9.19 0.07 -4.07
N ILE A 212 10.06 -0.08 -3.06
CA ILE A 212 11.48 0.32 -3.12
C ILE A 212 12.22 -0.47 -4.20
N ASP A 213 12.05 -1.79 -4.22
CA ASP A 213 12.73 -2.66 -5.18
C ASP A 213 12.26 -2.43 -6.61
N ALA A 214 10.95 -2.27 -6.82
CA ALA A 214 10.42 -1.92 -8.12
C ALA A 214 10.96 -0.57 -8.63
N PHE A 215 11.04 0.42 -7.76
CA PHE A 215 11.65 1.71 -8.06
C PHE A 215 13.14 1.56 -8.42
N ALA A 216 13.90 0.83 -7.61
CA ALA A 216 15.33 0.61 -7.83
C ALA A 216 15.60 -0.18 -9.13
N LEU A 217 14.75 -1.17 -9.46
CA LEU A 217 14.79 -1.88 -10.74
C LEU A 217 14.51 -0.94 -11.92
N GLY A 218 13.55 -0.02 -11.76
CA GLY A 218 13.27 1.03 -12.74
C GLY A 218 14.46 1.96 -12.96
N VAL A 219 15.10 2.44 -11.88
CA VAL A 219 16.34 3.21 -11.93
C VAL A 219 17.42 2.45 -12.69
N TYR A 220 17.68 1.21 -12.27
CA TYR A 220 18.75 0.36 -12.83
C TYR A 220 18.55 0.06 -14.32
N SER A 221 17.30 0.01 -14.79
CA SER A 221 16.99 -0.24 -16.19
C SER A 221 17.51 0.85 -17.15
N VAL A 222 17.76 2.06 -16.64
CA VAL A 222 18.24 3.23 -17.43
C VAL A 222 19.56 3.80 -16.92
N ASN A 223 19.91 3.57 -15.66
CA ASN A 223 21.13 4.06 -15.04
C ASN A 223 21.68 3.00 -14.05
N THR A 224 22.66 2.22 -14.50
CA THR A 224 23.24 1.12 -13.72
C THR A 224 24.20 1.58 -12.61
N ASP A 225 24.66 2.83 -12.65
CA ASP A 225 25.60 3.40 -11.68
C ASP A 225 24.88 4.04 -10.49
N ALA A 226 23.60 4.39 -10.66
CA ALA A 226 22.82 5.03 -9.64
C ALA A 226 22.45 4.08 -8.48
N LYS A 227 22.44 4.63 -7.27
CA LYS A 227 22.05 3.96 -6.03
C LYS A 227 20.82 4.62 -5.42
N VAL A 228 20.00 3.81 -4.77
CA VAL A 228 18.83 4.25 -4.01
C VAL A 228 19.14 4.15 -2.51
N TYR A 229 19.20 5.30 -1.84
CA TYR A 229 19.41 5.41 -0.40
C TYR A 229 18.07 5.50 0.30
N VAL A 230 17.79 4.56 1.20
CA VAL A 230 16.49 4.46 1.89
C VAL A 230 16.64 4.91 3.33
N LYS A 231 15.82 5.87 3.75
CA LYS A 231 15.68 6.27 5.16
C LYS A 231 14.27 5.94 5.64
N VAL A 232 14.17 5.11 6.68
CA VAL A 232 12.91 4.60 7.23
C VAL A 232 12.40 5.49 8.35
N THR A 233 11.11 5.84 8.32
CA THR A 233 10.44 6.67 9.33
C THR A 233 9.68 5.84 10.39
N ASN A 234 9.42 4.56 10.12
CA ASN A 234 8.57 3.67 10.91
C ASN A 234 7.14 4.20 11.13
N SER A 235 6.64 4.98 10.18
CA SER A 235 5.29 5.52 10.19
C SER A 235 4.83 5.89 8.78
N TRP A 236 3.55 5.69 8.50
CA TRP A 236 2.93 6.15 7.26
C TRP A 236 2.73 7.67 7.26
N TYR A 237 2.45 8.26 8.42
CA TYR A 237 2.23 9.70 8.59
C TYR A 237 2.99 10.20 9.81
N ALA A 238 4.13 10.83 9.59
CA ALA A 238 4.97 11.40 10.63
C ALA A 238 5.73 12.62 10.08
N PRO A 239 5.07 13.80 9.98
CA PRO A 239 5.59 14.98 9.30
C PRO A 239 7.04 15.34 9.63
N GLU A 240 7.38 15.38 10.92
CA GLU A 240 8.74 15.71 11.35
C GLU A 240 9.77 14.63 10.97
N ALA A 241 9.41 13.34 11.13
CA ALA A 241 10.31 12.24 10.78
C ALA A 241 10.50 12.12 9.25
N GLU A 242 9.45 12.40 8.47
CA GLU A 242 9.52 12.41 7.01
C GLU A 242 10.43 13.56 6.51
N LYS A 243 10.32 14.72 7.13
CA LYS A 243 11.19 15.86 6.84
C LYS A 243 12.64 15.56 7.22
N GLU A 244 12.89 15.05 8.44
CA GLU A 244 14.24 14.68 8.90
C GLU A 244 14.85 13.61 7.97
N ALA A 245 14.08 12.59 7.59
CA ALA A 245 14.55 11.56 6.68
C ALA A 245 14.97 12.13 5.31
N ALA A 246 14.19 13.06 4.77
CA ALA A 246 14.51 13.73 3.52
C ALA A 246 15.77 14.64 3.68
N GLU A 247 15.92 15.36 4.80
CA GLU A 247 17.11 16.16 5.11
C GLU A 247 18.39 15.31 5.13
N VAL A 248 18.36 14.16 5.80
CA VAL A 248 19.48 13.21 5.83
C VAL A 248 19.88 12.78 4.43
N LEU A 249 18.93 12.39 3.59
CA LEU A 249 19.19 11.95 2.22
C LEU A 249 19.75 13.09 1.34
N LEU A 250 19.24 14.30 1.48
CA LEU A 250 19.72 15.49 0.78
C LEU A 250 21.16 15.85 1.20
N ASP A 251 21.46 15.78 2.49
CA ASP A 251 22.81 16.04 3.02
C ASP A 251 23.84 14.99 2.59
N MET A 252 23.39 13.77 2.24
CA MET A 252 24.21 12.73 1.60
C MET A 252 24.48 13.00 0.11
N GLY A 253 23.84 14.04 -0.45
CA GLY A 253 23.98 14.45 -1.85
C GLY A 253 23.01 13.73 -2.80
N CYS A 254 21.90 13.21 -2.31
CA CYS A 254 20.81 12.77 -3.17
C CYS A 254 20.21 13.98 -3.89
N ASP A 255 20.02 13.89 -5.20
CA ASP A 255 19.48 14.94 -6.05
C ASP A 255 18.11 14.62 -6.68
N VAL A 256 17.56 13.47 -6.33
CA VAL A 256 16.16 13.10 -6.55
C VAL A 256 15.63 12.49 -5.25
N ILE A 257 14.51 13.00 -4.73
CA ILE A 257 13.87 12.49 -3.51
C ILE A 257 12.51 11.90 -3.86
N THR A 258 12.31 10.62 -3.58
CA THR A 258 10.99 9.98 -3.63
C THR A 258 10.54 9.55 -2.25
N GLN A 259 9.28 9.16 -2.11
CA GLN A 259 8.69 8.80 -0.84
C GLN A 259 7.68 7.67 -0.94
N HIS A 260 7.51 6.93 0.16
CA HIS A 260 6.42 5.97 0.39
C HIS A 260 5.84 6.23 1.77
N CYS A 261 5.40 7.47 1.98
CA CYS A 261 4.80 8.04 3.18
C CYS A 261 3.83 9.16 2.75
N ASP A 262 3.04 9.69 3.69
CA ASP A 262 1.79 10.37 3.34
C ASP A 262 1.87 11.89 3.29
N THR A 263 2.92 12.53 3.83
CA THR A 263 3.02 14.00 3.78
C THR A 263 3.71 14.47 2.50
N SER A 264 3.52 15.74 2.16
CA SER A 264 4.26 16.36 1.04
C SER A 264 5.63 16.93 1.45
N TYR A 265 6.03 16.83 2.70
CA TYR A 265 7.29 17.43 3.19
C TYR A 265 8.54 16.98 2.46
N PRO A 266 8.73 15.71 2.07
CA PRO A 266 9.91 15.34 1.29
C PRO A 266 9.96 16.06 -0.05
N GLN A 267 8.83 16.35 -0.69
CA GLN A 267 8.76 17.03 -1.97
C GLN A 267 9.02 18.55 -1.84
N THR A 268 8.38 19.19 -0.86
CA THR A 268 8.60 20.63 -0.61
C THR A 268 10.06 20.90 -0.20
N LEU A 269 10.67 20.00 0.57
CA LEU A 269 12.08 20.13 0.95
C LEU A 269 13.02 19.89 -0.25
N ALA A 270 12.71 18.97 -1.15
CA ALA A 270 13.46 18.79 -2.40
C ALA A 270 13.45 20.08 -3.22
N GLU A 271 12.31 20.77 -3.33
CA GLU A 271 12.18 22.06 -4.00
C GLU A 271 13.00 23.15 -3.29
N GLU A 272 12.90 23.28 -1.96
CA GLU A 272 13.69 24.23 -1.17
C GLU A 272 15.21 24.05 -1.37
N ARG A 273 15.67 22.82 -1.57
CA ARG A 273 17.07 22.47 -1.79
C ARG A 273 17.49 22.53 -3.26
N GLY A 274 16.55 22.83 -4.19
CA GLY A 274 16.81 22.95 -5.62
C GLY A 274 17.18 21.62 -6.29
N VAL A 275 16.62 20.50 -5.78
CA VAL A 275 16.74 19.16 -6.36
C VAL A 275 15.38 18.64 -6.78
N TYR A 276 15.34 17.49 -7.44
CA TYR A 276 14.09 16.92 -7.94
C TYR A 276 13.34 16.09 -6.91
N GLY A 277 12.04 15.98 -7.13
CA GLY A 277 11.14 15.20 -6.33
C GLY A 277 10.25 14.24 -7.14
N ILE A 278 9.79 13.17 -6.52
CA ILE A 278 8.76 12.26 -7.04
C ILE A 278 7.74 12.01 -5.95
N GLY A 279 6.51 12.48 -6.16
CA GLY A 279 5.44 12.41 -5.19
C GLY A 279 4.81 11.02 -5.04
N TYR A 280 3.91 10.89 -4.07
CA TYR A 280 3.17 9.65 -3.79
C TYR A 280 1.73 9.91 -3.38
N ASN A 281 0.87 8.91 -3.56
CA ASN A 281 -0.56 8.88 -3.33
C ASN A 281 -1.36 9.73 -4.31
N SER A 282 -1.09 11.02 -4.38
CA SER A 282 -1.76 12.00 -5.24
C SER A 282 -0.73 12.83 -6.02
N ASP A 283 -1.21 13.66 -6.94
CA ASP A 283 -0.38 14.61 -7.66
C ASP A 283 0.16 15.68 -6.72
N MET A 284 1.47 15.69 -6.51
CA MET A 284 2.20 16.63 -5.66
C MET A 284 2.89 17.77 -6.46
N SER A 285 2.55 17.92 -7.73
CA SER A 285 3.09 19.03 -8.56
C SER A 285 2.68 20.42 -8.08
N LYS A 286 1.63 20.51 -7.27
CA LYS A 286 1.19 21.78 -6.66
C LYS A 286 1.98 22.13 -5.41
N GLU A 287 2.42 21.12 -4.66
CA GLU A 287 3.21 21.27 -3.44
C GLU A 287 4.67 21.58 -3.74
N ALA A 288 5.19 21.09 -4.88
CA ALA A 288 6.57 21.29 -5.32
C ALA A 288 6.63 21.50 -6.85
N PRO A 289 6.09 22.63 -7.36
CA PRO A 289 5.92 22.87 -8.80
C PRO A 289 7.24 22.92 -9.59
N ASP A 290 8.34 23.34 -8.97
CA ASP A 290 9.64 23.46 -9.62
C ASP A 290 10.54 22.24 -9.40
N ALA A 291 10.09 21.25 -8.60
CA ALA A 291 10.86 20.05 -8.26
C ALA A 291 10.19 18.74 -8.67
N CYS A 292 8.86 18.64 -8.59
CA CYS A 292 8.13 17.40 -8.80
C CYS A 292 8.19 16.94 -10.25
N LEU A 293 9.01 15.91 -10.54
CA LEU A 293 9.11 15.31 -11.87
C LEU A 293 7.83 14.58 -12.28
N CYS A 294 7.21 13.89 -11.35
CA CYS A 294 5.92 13.21 -11.43
C CYS A 294 5.50 12.74 -10.04
N SER A 295 4.31 12.19 -9.91
CA SER A 295 3.85 11.51 -8.69
C SER A 295 3.37 10.10 -9.02
N VAL A 296 3.69 9.14 -8.15
CA VAL A 296 3.08 7.80 -8.16
C VAL A 296 1.71 7.88 -7.54
N ILE A 297 0.68 7.51 -8.29
CA ILE A 297 -0.71 7.75 -7.90
C ILE A 297 -1.56 6.48 -7.86
N TRP A 298 -2.57 6.53 -6.99
CA TRP A 298 -3.70 5.63 -6.96
C TRP A 298 -4.91 6.26 -7.63
N ASN A 299 -5.52 5.59 -8.58
CA ASN A 299 -6.80 5.96 -9.15
C ASN A 299 -7.91 5.08 -8.59
N TRP A 300 -8.24 5.28 -7.31
CA TRP A 300 -9.27 4.51 -6.62
C TRP A 300 -10.65 4.62 -7.27
N SER A 301 -10.89 5.67 -8.06
CA SER A 301 -12.17 5.83 -8.76
C SER A 301 -12.46 4.67 -9.73
N ALA A 302 -11.42 4.05 -10.30
CA ALA A 302 -11.58 2.89 -11.17
C ALA A 302 -12.21 1.71 -10.41
N TYR A 303 -11.66 1.39 -9.25
CA TYR A 303 -12.20 0.32 -8.42
C TYR A 303 -13.56 0.67 -7.80
N TYR A 304 -13.70 1.84 -7.18
CA TYR A 304 -14.94 2.23 -6.51
C TYR A 304 -16.13 2.30 -7.48
N THR A 305 -15.90 2.80 -8.70
CA THR A 305 -16.93 2.81 -9.75
C THR A 305 -17.38 1.40 -10.09
N ALA A 306 -16.43 0.48 -10.32
CA ALA A 306 -16.73 -0.91 -10.67
C ALA A 306 -17.45 -1.64 -9.53
N ALA A 307 -16.99 -1.46 -8.28
CA ALA A 307 -17.59 -2.07 -7.10
C ALA A 307 -19.03 -1.61 -6.86
N VAL A 308 -19.29 -0.30 -6.90
CA VAL A 308 -20.66 0.24 -6.73
C VAL A 308 -21.55 -0.14 -7.91
N GLN A 309 -21.03 -0.13 -9.15
CA GLN A 309 -21.78 -0.57 -10.32
C GLN A 309 -22.18 -2.04 -10.21
N SER A 310 -21.31 -2.92 -9.70
CA SER A 310 -21.63 -4.34 -9.52
C SER A 310 -22.76 -4.57 -8.50
N VAL A 311 -22.86 -3.71 -7.47
CA VAL A 311 -24.00 -3.73 -6.53
C VAL A 311 -25.28 -3.24 -7.20
N ILE A 312 -25.19 -2.19 -8.00
CA ILE A 312 -26.34 -1.68 -8.79
C ILE A 312 -26.85 -2.78 -9.73
N ASP A 313 -25.95 -3.46 -10.43
CA ASP A 313 -26.30 -4.49 -11.43
C ASP A 313 -26.66 -5.85 -10.80
N GLY A 314 -26.43 -6.03 -9.49
CA GLY A 314 -26.64 -7.32 -8.79
C GLY A 314 -25.58 -8.37 -9.16
N THR A 315 -24.43 -7.96 -9.66
CA THR A 315 -23.31 -8.82 -10.10
C THR A 315 -22.17 -8.92 -9.10
N TRP A 316 -22.29 -8.31 -7.91
CA TRP A 316 -21.29 -8.43 -6.86
C TRP A 316 -21.13 -9.91 -6.41
N ASP A 317 -19.90 -10.41 -6.46
CA ASP A 317 -19.55 -11.80 -6.16
C ASP A 317 -18.70 -11.99 -4.89
N GLY A 318 -18.21 -10.89 -4.28
CA GLY A 318 -17.37 -10.95 -3.09
C GLY A 318 -15.92 -11.34 -3.38
N SER A 319 -15.50 -11.37 -4.65
CA SER A 319 -14.13 -11.68 -5.03
C SER A 319 -13.17 -10.57 -4.61
N ASN A 320 -11.98 -10.95 -4.14
CA ASN A 320 -10.91 -10.00 -3.88
C ASN A 320 -10.44 -9.34 -5.17
N TYR A 321 -10.07 -8.06 -5.06
CA TYR A 321 -9.59 -7.29 -6.18
C TYR A 321 -8.14 -6.85 -5.96
N TYR A 322 -7.28 -7.10 -6.95
CA TYR A 322 -5.91 -6.65 -6.96
C TYR A 322 -5.56 -6.10 -8.36
N GLY A 323 -5.81 -4.82 -8.57
CA GLY A 323 -5.66 -4.15 -9.86
C GLY A 323 -4.26 -3.57 -10.10
N GLY A 324 -3.98 -3.26 -11.35
CA GLY A 324 -2.73 -2.65 -11.77
C GLY A 324 -2.95 -1.51 -12.76
N MET A 325 -1.94 -1.27 -13.59
CA MET A 325 -2.04 -0.29 -14.69
C MET A 325 -3.05 -0.69 -15.77
N SER A 326 -3.26 -2.00 -16.01
CA SER A 326 -4.25 -2.50 -16.98
C SER A 326 -5.68 -2.15 -16.55
N GLU A 327 -5.96 -2.13 -15.25
CA GLU A 327 -7.24 -1.74 -14.66
C GLU A 327 -7.33 -0.23 -14.43
N ASN A 328 -6.29 0.53 -14.81
CA ASN A 328 -6.18 1.96 -14.55
C ASN A 328 -6.26 2.32 -13.05
N LEU A 329 -5.82 1.39 -12.17
CA LEU A 329 -5.84 1.61 -10.72
C LEU A 329 -4.61 2.37 -10.24
N VAL A 330 -3.46 2.15 -10.89
CA VAL A 330 -2.18 2.74 -10.53
C VAL A 330 -1.49 3.35 -11.73
N GLY A 331 -0.68 4.37 -11.50
CA GLY A 331 0.07 5.02 -12.55
C GLY A 331 1.01 6.10 -12.01
N ILE A 332 1.58 6.86 -12.91
CA ILE A 332 2.27 8.11 -12.59
C ILE A 332 1.53 9.28 -13.26
N THR A 333 1.63 10.46 -12.68
CA THR A 333 1.11 11.70 -13.29
C THR A 333 1.85 12.01 -14.59
N GLU A 334 1.40 13.03 -15.32
CA GLU A 334 2.17 13.58 -16.42
C GLU A 334 3.56 14.04 -15.92
N LEU A 335 4.55 13.89 -16.79
CA LEU A 335 5.92 14.30 -16.47
C LEU A 335 6.04 15.81 -16.55
N ALA A 336 6.81 16.39 -15.63
CA ALA A 336 7.14 17.81 -15.69
C ALA A 336 7.91 18.17 -16.97
N ASP A 337 7.69 19.37 -17.48
CA ASP A 337 8.35 19.86 -18.70
C ASP A 337 9.87 19.96 -18.56
N PHE A 338 10.40 20.01 -17.35
CA PHE A 338 11.83 20.06 -17.05
C PHE A 338 12.48 18.68 -16.85
N CYS A 339 11.76 17.58 -17.09
CA CYS A 339 12.38 16.25 -17.16
C CYS A 339 13.44 16.20 -18.27
N ALA A 340 14.50 15.43 -18.04
CA ALA A 340 15.56 15.21 -19.03
C ALA A 340 14.99 14.64 -20.34
N ASP A 341 15.62 15.03 -21.46
CA ASP A 341 15.26 14.54 -22.79
C ASP A 341 15.27 13.01 -22.85
N GLY A 342 14.26 12.41 -23.50
CA GLY A 342 14.10 10.96 -23.63
C GLY A 342 13.43 10.26 -22.44
N THR A 343 13.15 10.97 -21.33
CA THR A 343 12.46 10.37 -20.16
C THR A 343 11.08 9.85 -20.56
N ALA A 344 10.28 10.65 -21.26
CA ALA A 344 8.94 10.28 -21.68
C ALA A 344 8.93 9.04 -22.59
N GLU A 345 9.88 8.93 -23.50
CA GLU A 345 10.02 7.78 -24.41
C GLU A 345 10.32 6.50 -23.61
N LYS A 346 11.26 6.56 -22.65
CA LYS A 346 11.63 5.40 -21.80
C LYS A 346 10.47 4.95 -20.93
N VAL A 347 9.78 5.88 -20.29
CA VAL A 347 8.57 5.60 -19.47
C VAL A 347 7.49 4.97 -20.33
N ASN A 348 7.19 5.53 -21.51
CA ASN A 348 6.15 5.01 -22.39
C ASN A 348 6.51 3.62 -22.97
N GLU A 349 7.77 3.36 -23.28
CA GLU A 349 8.25 2.03 -23.70
C GLU A 349 8.02 1.00 -22.60
N ALA A 350 8.46 1.30 -21.37
CA ALA A 350 8.28 0.39 -20.23
C ALA A 350 6.80 0.16 -19.90
N LYS A 351 5.99 1.24 -19.89
CA LYS A 351 4.53 1.14 -19.68
C LYS A 351 3.86 0.22 -20.69
N LYS A 352 4.21 0.33 -21.98
CA LYS A 352 3.66 -0.56 -23.03
C LYS A 352 4.03 -2.02 -22.77
N LYS A 353 5.28 -2.30 -22.39
CA LYS A 353 5.75 -3.66 -22.10
C LYS A 353 5.06 -4.26 -20.86
N ILE A 354 4.84 -3.46 -19.81
CA ILE A 354 4.09 -3.89 -18.62
C ILE A 354 2.63 -4.21 -19.01
N LEU A 355 1.98 -3.32 -19.77
CA LEU A 355 0.59 -3.51 -20.19
C LEU A 355 0.40 -4.69 -21.15
N SER A 356 1.39 -5.02 -21.96
CA SER A 356 1.36 -6.20 -22.85
C SER A 356 1.77 -7.50 -22.17
N GLY A 357 2.29 -7.44 -20.92
CA GLY A 357 2.85 -8.59 -20.22
C GLY A 357 4.24 -9.02 -20.73
N GLU A 358 4.87 -8.22 -21.61
CA GLU A 358 6.25 -8.46 -22.07
C GLU A 358 7.28 -8.21 -20.96
N LEU A 359 6.97 -7.33 -20.02
CA LEU A 359 7.81 -6.98 -18.89
C LEU A 359 7.05 -7.21 -17.58
N GLY A 360 7.50 -8.17 -16.79
CA GLY A 360 7.18 -8.26 -15.38
C GLY A 360 8.19 -7.42 -14.58
N VAL A 361 7.71 -6.66 -13.61
CA VAL A 361 8.61 -5.79 -12.82
C VAL A 361 9.67 -6.59 -12.08
N PHE A 362 9.29 -7.79 -11.61
CA PHE A 362 10.18 -8.71 -10.87
C PHE A 362 10.50 -9.95 -11.71
N ASP A 363 11.02 -9.71 -12.92
CA ASP A 363 11.37 -10.79 -13.86
C ASP A 363 12.70 -11.45 -13.54
N GLY A 364 12.74 -12.78 -13.66
CA GLY A 364 13.97 -13.55 -13.70
C GLY A 364 14.68 -13.66 -12.35
N VAL A 365 16.00 -13.72 -12.40
CA VAL A 365 16.86 -13.78 -11.21
C VAL A 365 17.28 -12.38 -10.82
N ILE A 366 16.96 -11.99 -9.60
CA ILE A 366 17.21 -10.67 -9.06
C ILE A 366 18.29 -10.77 -7.98
N GLU A 367 19.36 -9.99 -8.11
CA GLU A 367 20.43 -9.91 -7.10
C GLU A 367 20.01 -8.99 -5.96
N THR A 368 20.23 -9.44 -4.73
CA THR A 368 19.93 -8.66 -3.52
C THR A 368 21.15 -7.86 -3.04
N ASN A 369 20.92 -6.82 -2.25
CA ASN A 369 21.98 -6.00 -1.65
C ASN A 369 22.86 -6.75 -0.63
N THR A 370 22.43 -7.93 -0.20
CA THR A 370 23.23 -8.85 0.66
C THR A 370 24.07 -9.83 -0.14
N GLY A 371 24.06 -9.77 -1.47
CA GLY A 371 24.79 -10.64 -2.37
C GLY A 371 24.12 -11.98 -2.63
N GLY A 372 22.86 -12.17 -2.20
CA GLY A 372 22.03 -13.32 -2.55
C GLY A 372 21.28 -13.08 -3.87
N THR A 373 20.44 -14.06 -4.25
CA THR A 373 19.56 -13.98 -5.40
C THR A 373 18.16 -14.48 -5.04
N VAL A 374 17.13 -13.90 -5.67
CA VAL A 374 15.73 -14.30 -5.56
C VAL A 374 15.13 -14.42 -6.97
N GLY A 375 13.95 -15.05 -7.06
CA GLY A 375 13.30 -15.30 -8.35
C GLY A 375 13.95 -16.43 -9.15
N GLU A 376 13.43 -16.68 -10.35
CA GLU A 376 13.84 -17.77 -11.24
C GLU A 376 13.92 -17.29 -12.69
N ALA A 377 14.89 -17.80 -13.43
CA ALA A 377 15.07 -17.44 -14.84
C ALA A 377 13.80 -17.76 -15.68
N GLY A 378 13.30 -16.77 -16.41
CA GLY A 378 12.14 -16.92 -17.30
C GLY A 378 10.78 -16.88 -16.59
N ARG A 379 10.73 -16.51 -15.31
CA ARG A 379 9.49 -16.30 -14.54
C ARG A 379 9.49 -14.94 -13.88
N THR A 380 8.33 -14.32 -13.80
CA THR A 380 8.11 -13.15 -12.91
C THR A 380 7.53 -13.60 -11.58
N LEU A 381 7.80 -12.86 -10.50
CA LEU A 381 7.14 -13.11 -9.22
C LEU A 381 5.64 -12.86 -9.37
N ASP A 382 4.81 -13.71 -8.78
CA ASP A 382 3.37 -13.51 -8.74
C ASP A 382 2.92 -12.55 -7.63
N ASP A 383 1.64 -12.17 -7.64
CA ASP A 383 1.11 -11.22 -6.67
C ASP A 383 1.24 -11.71 -5.21
N ALA A 384 1.12 -13.01 -4.96
CA ALA A 384 1.23 -13.57 -3.61
C ALA A 384 2.69 -13.51 -3.11
N GLU A 385 3.65 -13.74 -4.00
CA GLU A 385 5.08 -13.58 -3.70
C GLU A 385 5.43 -12.11 -3.44
N ILE A 386 4.90 -11.19 -4.25
CA ILE A 386 5.17 -9.75 -4.13
C ILE A 386 4.56 -9.20 -2.84
N THR A 387 3.32 -9.56 -2.52
CA THR A 387 2.61 -9.02 -1.35
C THR A 387 2.98 -9.71 -0.04
N GLY A 388 3.53 -10.91 -0.08
CA GLY A 388 3.76 -11.72 1.13
C GLY A 388 5.22 -12.13 1.40
N ALA A 389 6.14 -11.96 0.43
CA ALA A 389 7.47 -12.55 0.54
C ALA A 389 8.64 -11.58 0.25
N ILE A 390 8.39 -10.38 -0.26
CA ILE A 390 9.47 -9.40 -0.46
C ILE A 390 9.90 -8.82 0.89
N ASN A 391 11.00 -9.35 1.41
CA ASN A 391 11.67 -8.90 2.64
C ASN A 391 13.18 -8.70 2.43
N TRP A 392 13.57 -8.41 1.21
CA TRP A 392 14.93 -8.19 0.74
C TRP A 392 14.99 -6.89 -0.07
N TYR A 393 16.16 -6.37 -0.29
CA TYR A 393 16.37 -5.20 -1.14
C TYR A 393 17.19 -5.54 -2.37
N PHE A 394 16.87 -4.87 -3.49
CA PHE A 394 17.64 -4.97 -4.72
C PHE A 394 19.09 -4.48 -4.53
N LYS A 395 20.03 -5.04 -5.27
CA LYS A 395 21.49 -4.83 -5.10
C LYS A 395 21.95 -3.36 -5.08
N THR A 396 21.18 -2.42 -5.66
CA THR A 396 21.53 -1.00 -5.68
C THR A 396 20.91 -0.19 -4.54
N VAL A 397 20.18 -0.86 -3.63
CA VAL A 397 19.52 -0.24 -2.49
C VAL A 397 20.44 -0.28 -1.27
N ASP A 398 20.68 0.88 -0.67
CA ASP A 398 21.42 1.05 0.58
C ASP A 398 20.48 1.66 1.64
N VAL A 399 20.26 0.94 2.76
CA VAL A 399 19.45 1.46 3.89
C VAL A 399 20.33 2.30 4.80
N VAL A 400 19.89 3.52 5.08
CA VAL A 400 20.61 4.52 5.89
C VAL A 400 20.11 4.44 7.33
N GLU A 401 21.05 4.32 8.29
CA GLU A 401 20.76 4.28 9.73
C GLU A 401 20.21 5.62 10.29
#